data_34b4498bf867ea80e86b77a2f5474fa1
#
_entry.id   34b4498bf867ea80e86b77a2f5474fa1
#
_cell.length_a   1.000
_cell.length_b   1.000
_cell.length_c   1.000
_cell.angle_alpha   90.00
_cell.angle_beta   90.00
_cell.angle_gamma   90.00
#
_symmetry.space_group_name_H-M   'P 1'
#
loop_
_entity.id
_entity.type
_entity.pdbx_description
1 polymer ?
#
loop_
_entity_poly.entity_id
_entity_poly.type
_entity_poly.pdbx_seq_one_letter_code
_entity_poly.pdbx_strand_id
1 'polypeptide(L)'
;MNIACAIAHAPKLIIMDEPTVGIDPQSRNHILEAILTLRDQGSTILYSTHYMEEVEAIADRILILDEGKLIASGTKDELCQRFENQVTYSFTLDRKPDETTLILSGLSGIQSVAFEEQGLAITVNITNENLSNIISAILSAGYQIKAMSSKEASLETVFLDLTGKSLRD
;
A
#
# COMPACT_ATOMS: atom_id res chain seq x y z
N MET A 1 -2.81 -15.23 -22.23
CA MET A 1 -4.10 -15.95 -22.06
C MET A 1 -5.21 -15.09 -22.62
N ASN A 2 -6.17 -15.63 -23.40
CA ASN A 2 -7.22 -14.78 -23.98
C ASN A 2 -8.43 -14.75 -23.03
N ILE A 3 -8.53 -13.70 -22.21
CA ILE A 3 -9.61 -13.49 -21.23
C ILE A 3 -10.99 -13.60 -21.94
N ALA A 4 -11.11 -13.05 -23.15
CA ALA A 4 -12.35 -13.11 -23.92
C ALA A 4 -12.88 -14.53 -24.15
N CYS A 5 -12.01 -15.51 -24.36
CA CYS A 5 -12.43 -16.92 -24.51
C CYS A 5 -12.97 -17.50 -23.19
N ALA A 6 -12.39 -17.12 -22.06
CA ALA A 6 -12.78 -17.61 -20.75
C ALA A 6 -14.17 -17.08 -20.32
N ILE A 7 -14.56 -15.90 -20.77
CA ILE A 7 -15.83 -15.25 -20.40
C ILE A 7 -16.94 -15.39 -21.44
N ALA A 8 -16.65 -15.94 -22.62
CA ALA A 8 -17.59 -16.01 -23.76
C ALA A 8 -18.91 -16.74 -23.46
N HIS A 9 -18.91 -17.67 -22.50
CA HIS A 9 -20.08 -18.44 -22.08
C HIS A 9 -20.82 -17.88 -20.86
N ALA A 10 -20.50 -16.61 -20.47
CA ALA A 10 -21.08 -15.90 -19.32
C ALA A 10 -21.05 -16.74 -18.01
N PRO A 11 -19.88 -17.15 -17.54
CA PRO A 11 -19.76 -17.99 -16.36
C PRO A 11 -20.18 -17.25 -15.08
N LYS A 12 -20.75 -17.98 -14.12
CA LYS A 12 -21.09 -17.44 -12.79
C LYS A 12 -19.87 -17.27 -11.90
N LEU A 13 -18.82 -18.04 -12.12
CA LEU A 13 -17.54 -18.00 -11.39
C LEU A 13 -16.40 -17.86 -12.40
N ILE A 14 -15.55 -16.88 -12.18
CA ILE A 14 -14.35 -16.62 -12.98
C ILE A 14 -13.17 -16.65 -12.03
N ILE A 15 -12.14 -17.43 -12.38
CA ILE A 15 -10.88 -17.49 -11.61
C ILE A 15 -9.79 -16.92 -12.51
N MET A 16 -9.12 -15.89 -12.03
CA MET A 16 -8.01 -15.21 -12.70
C MET A 16 -6.79 -15.22 -11.79
N ASP A 17 -5.72 -15.82 -12.28
CA ASP A 17 -4.45 -15.89 -11.58
C ASP A 17 -3.45 -14.98 -12.26
N GLU A 18 -3.08 -13.88 -11.57
CA GLU A 18 -2.15 -12.86 -12.04
C GLU A 18 -2.40 -12.37 -13.49
N PRO A 19 -3.63 -11.99 -13.87
CA PRO A 19 -3.98 -11.79 -15.29
C PRO A 19 -3.32 -10.57 -15.93
N THR A 20 -2.74 -9.67 -15.15
CA THR A 20 -2.13 -8.40 -15.60
C THR A 20 -0.61 -8.40 -15.60
N VAL A 21 0.01 -9.51 -15.19
CA VAL A 21 1.47 -9.62 -15.22
C VAL A 21 2.01 -9.47 -16.64
N GLY A 22 2.96 -8.54 -16.80
CA GLY A 22 3.57 -8.23 -18.10
C GLY A 22 2.70 -7.37 -19.02
N ILE A 23 1.61 -6.82 -18.52
CA ILE A 23 0.70 -5.92 -19.26
C ILE A 23 1.07 -4.46 -18.97
N ASP A 24 1.04 -3.62 -20.00
CA ASP A 24 1.26 -2.19 -19.85
C ASP A 24 0.15 -1.52 -19.00
N PRO A 25 0.43 -0.38 -18.35
CA PRO A 25 -0.52 0.26 -17.43
C PRO A 25 -1.87 0.62 -18.07
N GLN A 26 -1.89 1.02 -19.35
CA GLN A 26 -3.13 1.40 -20.03
C GLN A 26 -4.00 0.17 -20.28
N SER A 27 -3.42 -0.91 -20.78
CA SER A 27 -4.11 -2.18 -20.99
C SER A 27 -4.58 -2.82 -19.68
N ARG A 28 -3.79 -2.68 -18.61
CA ARG A 28 -4.15 -3.11 -17.26
C ARG A 28 -5.46 -2.45 -16.80
N ASN A 29 -5.56 -1.13 -16.91
CA ASN A 29 -6.77 -0.40 -16.51
C ASN A 29 -8.02 -0.89 -17.27
N HIS A 30 -7.91 -1.14 -18.56
CA HIS A 30 -9.04 -1.70 -19.34
C HIS A 30 -9.44 -3.11 -18.89
N ILE A 31 -8.47 -3.93 -18.46
CA ILE A 31 -8.79 -5.26 -17.89
C ILE A 31 -9.53 -5.10 -16.57
N LEU A 32 -9.10 -4.21 -15.68
CA LEU A 32 -9.78 -3.95 -14.40
C LEU A 32 -11.20 -3.42 -14.59
N GLU A 33 -11.42 -2.51 -15.53
CA GLU A 33 -12.76 -2.02 -15.92
C GLU A 33 -13.67 -3.16 -16.44
N ALA A 34 -13.13 -4.05 -17.27
CA ALA A 34 -13.85 -5.22 -17.75
C ALA A 34 -14.23 -6.18 -16.61
N ILE A 35 -13.34 -6.38 -15.63
CA ILE A 35 -13.61 -7.19 -14.43
C ILE A 35 -14.75 -6.59 -13.61
N LEU A 36 -14.75 -5.28 -13.37
CA LEU A 36 -15.84 -4.59 -12.69
C LEU A 36 -17.16 -4.77 -13.42
N THR A 37 -17.16 -4.66 -14.76
CA THR A 37 -18.35 -4.88 -15.59
C THR A 37 -18.90 -6.30 -15.43
N LEU A 38 -18.04 -7.32 -15.44
CA LEU A 38 -18.43 -8.73 -15.24
C LEU A 38 -19.01 -8.98 -13.84
N ARG A 39 -18.43 -8.36 -12.81
CA ARG A 39 -18.96 -8.40 -11.45
C ARG A 39 -20.37 -7.78 -11.41
N ASP A 40 -20.56 -6.62 -11.99
CA ASP A 40 -21.84 -5.90 -12.00
C ASP A 40 -22.93 -6.65 -12.80
N GLN A 41 -22.51 -7.51 -13.74
CA GLN A 41 -23.37 -8.47 -14.45
C GLN A 41 -23.71 -9.72 -13.63
N GLY A 42 -23.18 -9.85 -12.42
CA GLY A 42 -23.50 -10.92 -11.47
C GLY A 42 -22.52 -12.10 -11.47
N SER A 43 -21.35 -11.98 -12.11
CA SER A 43 -20.29 -12.99 -11.99
C SER A 43 -19.56 -12.83 -10.66
N THR A 44 -19.24 -13.95 -10.01
CA THR A 44 -18.30 -14.00 -8.91
C THR A 44 -16.88 -14.13 -9.47
N ILE A 45 -15.95 -13.28 -9.03
CA ILE A 45 -14.60 -13.27 -9.55
C ILE A 45 -13.61 -13.55 -8.41
N LEU A 46 -12.81 -14.60 -8.57
CA LEU A 46 -11.64 -14.86 -7.73
C LEU A 46 -10.40 -14.36 -8.48
N TYR A 47 -9.79 -13.32 -7.97
CA TYR A 47 -8.68 -12.63 -8.61
C TYR A 47 -7.44 -12.70 -7.72
N SER A 48 -6.35 -13.27 -8.20
CA SER A 48 -5.06 -13.24 -7.51
C SER A 48 -4.16 -12.19 -8.13
N THR A 49 -3.47 -11.44 -7.31
CA THR A 49 -2.44 -10.47 -7.72
C THR A 49 -1.53 -10.13 -6.55
N HIS A 50 -0.34 -9.66 -6.85
CA HIS A 50 0.58 -9.04 -5.89
C HIS A 50 0.58 -7.51 -6.00
N TYR A 51 -0.17 -6.93 -6.95
CA TYR A 51 -0.31 -5.48 -7.10
C TYR A 51 -1.43 -4.95 -6.21
N MET A 52 -1.08 -4.28 -5.12
CA MET A 52 -2.05 -3.76 -4.16
C MET A 52 -3.01 -2.73 -4.76
N GLU A 53 -2.54 -1.95 -5.75
CA GLU A 53 -3.36 -0.99 -6.48
C GLU A 53 -4.53 -1.65 -7.22
N GLU A 54 -4.31 -2.85 -7.77
CA GLU A 54 -5.38 -3.61 -8.42
C GLU A 54 -6.41 -4.09 -7.40
N VAL A 55 -5.93 -4.64 -6.27
CA VAL A 55 -6.80 -5.07 -5.18
C VAL A 55 -7.67 -3.91 -4.70
N GLU A 56 -7.06 -2.74 -4.48
CA GLU A 56 -7.78 -1.53 -4.05
C GLU A 56 -8.82 -1.05 -5.08
N ALA A 57 -8.56 -1.28 -6.38
CA ALA A 57 -9.43 -0.83 -7.44
C ALA A 57 -10.67 -1.72 -7.64
N ILE A 58 -10.57 -3.05 -7.44
CA ILE A 58 -11.62 -3.98 -7.86
C ILE A 58 -12.20 -4.86 -6.75
N ALA A 59 -11.51 -5.02 -5.61
CA ALA A 59 -11.90 -6.02 -4.62
C ALA A 59 -13.02 -5.54 -3.69
N ASP A 60 -14.10 -6.31 -3.60
CA ASP A 60 -15.13 -6.14 -2.56
C ASP A 60 -14.66 -6.81 -1.24
N ARG A 61 -13.91 -7.93 -1.34
CA ARG A 61 -13.37 -8.67 -0.22
C ARG A 61 -11.96 -9.17 -0.54
N ILE A 62 -11.08 -9.08 0.43
CA ILE A 62 -9.65 -9.37 0.30
C ILE A 62 -9.30 -10.57 1.16
N LEU A 63 -8.48 -11.46 0.63
CA LEU A 63 -7.87 -12.59 1.33
C LEU A 63 -6.36 -12.43 1.24
N ILE A 64 -5.68 -12.28 2.37
CA ILE A 64 -4.21 -12.19 2.41
C ILE A 64 -3.65 -13.58 2.72
N LEU A 65 -2.82 -14.07 1.81
CA LEU A 65 -2.17 -15.38 1.91
C LEU A 65 -0.67 -15.21 2.09
N ASP A 66 -0.08 -15.92 3.04
CA ASP A 66 1.37 -16.07 3.18
C ASP A 66 1.72 -17.51 3.50
N GLU A 67 2.76 -18.03 2.86
CA GLU A 67 3.24 -19.42 3.01
C GLU A 67 2.11 -20.48 2.89
N GLY A 68 1.14 -20.23 1.99
CA GLY A 68 0.01 -21.14 1.76
C GLY A 68 -1.08 -21.09 2.85
N LYS A 69 -1.02 -20.13 3.76
CA LYS A 69 -2.01 -19.94 4.83
C LYS A 69 -2.77 -18.63 4.64
N LEU A 70 -4.07 -18.67 4.95
CA LEU A 70 -4.87 -17.45 5.06
C LEU A 70 -4.53 -16.75 6.37
N ILE A 71 -3.92 -15.56 6.28
CA ILE A 71 -3.48 -14.78 7.45
C ILE A 71 -4.44 -13.65 7.81
N ALA A 72 -5.18 -13.11 6.82
CA ALA A 72 -6.23 -12.13 7.08
C ALA A 72 -7.30 -12.18 5.98
N SER A 73 -8.52 -11.75 6.31
CA SER A 73 -9.59 -11.54 5.34
C SER A 73 -10.55 -10.45 5.79
N GLY A 74 -11.03 -9.64 4.84
CA GLY A 74 -11.96 -8.55 5.13
C GLY A 74 -12.17 -7.65 3.92
N THR A 75 -12.92 -6.56 4.09
CA THR A 75 -12.91 -5.43 3.19
C THR A 75 -11.61 -4.64 3.36
N LYS A 76 -11.31 -3.71 2.45
CA LYS A 76 -10.17 -2.79 2.59
C LYS A 76 -10.23 -2.07 3.95
N ASP A 77 -11.38 -1.49 4.28
CA ASP A 77 -11.57 -0.72 5.52
C ASP A 77 -11.37 -1.60 6.77
N GLU A 78 -11.95 -2.82 6.79
CA GLU A 78 -11.75 -3.76 7.90
C GLU A 78 -10.28 -4.14 8.11
N LEU A 79 -9.52 -4.32 7.03
CA LEU A 79 -8.11 -4.67 7.09
C LEU A 79 -7.23 -3.48 7.50
N CYS A 80 -7.54 -2.28 7.02
CA CYS A 80 -6.82 -1.06 7.34
C CYS A 80 -7.18 -0.49 8.72
N GLN A 81 -8.27 -0.93 9.35
CA GLN A 81 -8.80 -0.38 10.62
C GLN A 81 -7.76 -0.33 11.74
N ARG A 82 -6.83 -1.29 11.78
CA ARG A 82 -5.74 -1.28 12.78
C ARG A 82 -4.78 -0.10 12.62
N PHE A 83 -4.74 0.49 11.43
CA PHE A 83 -3.82 1.54 11.02
C PHE A 83 -4.53 2.89 10.79
N GLU A 84 -5.86 2.98 11.01
CA GLU A 84 -6.65 4.20 10.79
C GLU A 84 -6.11 5.44 11.51
N ASN A 85 -5.36 5.23 12.60
CA ASN A 85 -4.73 6.30 13.36
C ASN A 85 -3.25 6.49 13.02
N GLN A 86 -2.77 5.95 11.90
CA GLN A 86 -1.37 6.08 11.49
C GLN A 86 -1.27 6.82 10.16
N VAL A 87 -0.29 7.71 10.07
CA VAL A 87 0.10 8.38 8.84
C VAL A 87 1.60 8.28 8.67
N THR A 88 2.04 8.00 7.45
CA THR A 88 3.47 8.01 7.11
C THR A 88 3.78 9.30 6.36
N TYR A 89 4.67 10.10 6.91
CA TYR A 89 5.24 11.27 6.26
C TYR A 89 6.57 10.90 5.63
N SER A 90 6.68 11.08 4.31
CA SER A 90 7.93 10.90 3.57
C SER A 90 8.52 12.26 3.26
N PHE A 91 9.80 12.45 3.62
CA PHE A 91 10.56 13.67 3.40
C PHE A 91 11.71 13.40 2.44
N THR A 92 11.79 14.15 1.35
CA THR A 92 12.98 14.19 0.49
C THR A 92 13.89 15.33 0.98
N LEU A 93 15.15 15.02 1.24
CA LEU A 93 16.11 15.95 1.80
C LEU A 93 17.17 16.36 0.77
N ASP A 94 17.94 17.39 1.08
CA ASP A 94 19.05 17.89 0.25
C ASP A 94 20.24 16.90 0.20
N ARG A 95 20.37 16.05 1.20
CA ARG A 95 21.41 15.02 1.33
C ARG A 95 20.92 13.83 2.14
N LYS A 96 21.65 12.73 2.07
CA LYS A 96 21.35 11.51 2.85
C LYS A 96 21.27 11.84 4.35
N PRO A 97 20.17 11.49 5.03
CA PRO A 97 20.07 11.68 6.48
C PRO A 97 21.00 10.72 7.23
N ASP A 98 21.57 11.23 8.32
CA ASP A 98 22.38 10.46 9.25
C ASP A 98 21.56 10.19 10.51
N GLU A 99 21.40 8.91 10.86
CA GLU A 99 20.64 8.46 12.03
C GLU A 99 21.15 9.05 13.34
N THR A 100 22.47 9.29 13.42
CA THR A 100 23.10 9.83 14.63
C THR A 100 22.88 11.34 14.79
N THR A 101 22.72 12.05 13.70
CA THR A 101 22.49 13.51 13.69
C THR A 101 21.02 13.85 13.82
N LEU A 102 20.13 13.01 13.31
CA LEU A 102 18.69 13.22 13.32
C LEU A 102 18.04 12.48 14.50
N ILE A 103 18.01 13.11 15.67
CA ILE A 103 17.40 12.53 16.87
C ILE A 103 15.89 12.73 16.81
N LEU A 104 15.16 11.76 16.25
CA LEU A 104 13.71 11.72 16.23
C LEU A 104 13.12 10.91 17.38
N SER A 105 13.92 10.08 18.03
CA SER A 105 13.50 9.14 19.09
C SER A 105 12.95 9.81 20.36
N GLY A 106 13.12 11.13 20.50
CA GLY A 106 12.55 11.90 21.61
C GLY A 106 11.18 12.51 21.33
N LEU A 107 10.68 12.41 20.10
CA LEU A 107 9.38 12.94 19.73
C LEU A 107 8.27 11.93 20.05
N SER A 108 7.24 12.38 20.79
CA SER A 108 6.11 11.52 21.13
C SER A 108 5.27 11.21 19.89
N GLY A 109 4.77 9.96 19.80
CA GLY A 109 3.86 9.52 18.75
C GLY A 109 4.54 8.96 17.49
N ILE A 110 5.87 8.92 17.42
CA ILE A 110 6.58 8.24 16.34
C ILE A 110 6.52 6.73 16.57
N GLN A 111 6.02 6.00 15.57
CA GLN A 111 5.94 4.55 15.54
C GLN A 111 7.20 3.93 14.93
N SER A 112 7.61 4.45 13.78
CA SER A 112 8.80 3.99 13.08
C SER A 112 9.44 5.10 12.25
N VAL A 113 10.74 4.96 12.00
CA VAL A 113 11.52 5.82 11.10
C VAL A 113 12.30 4.91 10.17
N ALA A 114 12.10 5.08 8.87
CA ALA A 114 12.87 4.42 7.82
C ALA A 114 13.74 5.45 7.10
N PHE A 115 15.05 5.20 7.03
CA PHE A 115 16.01 6.06 6.34
C PHE A 115 16.21 5.57 4.92
N GLU A 116 16.11 6.48 3.95
CA GLU A 116 16.27 6.23 2.53
C GLU A 116 17.53 6.94 2.01
N GLU A 117 17.92 6.68 0.74
CA GLU A 117 19.14 7.29 0.16
C GLU A 117 19.12 8.82 0.15
N GLN A 118 17.96 9.42 -0.08
CA GLN A 118 17.78 10.89 -0.14
C GLN A 118 16.61 11.37 0.72
N GLY A 119 16.29 10.67 1.81
CA GLY A 119 15.16 11.06 2.61
C GLY A 119 14.91 10.14 3.80
N LEU A 120 13.74 10.30 4.37
CA LEU A 120 13.24 9.44 5.44
C LEU A 120 11.72 9.37 5.39
N ALA A 121 11.20 8.20 5.80
CA ALA A 121 9.78 7.99 6.02
C ALA A 121 9.52 7.84 7.51
N ILE A 122 8.60 8.61 8.06
CA ILE A 122 8.25 8.60 9.49
C ILE A 122 6.78 8.23 9.63
N THR A 123 6.50 7.12 10.28
CA THR A 123 5.13 6.72 10.63
C THR A 123 4.78 7.26 12.02
N VAL A 124 3.71 8.00 12.10
CA VAL A 124 3.21 8.61 13.35
C VAL A 124 1.77 8.20 13.60
N ASN A 125 1.37 8.25 14.87
CA ASN A 125 -0.03 8.12 15.24
C ASN A 125 -0.74 9.46 15.02
N ILE A 126 -1.83 9.49 14.26
CA ILE A 126 -2.61 10.71 13.91
C ILE A 126 -3.12 11.42 15.17
N THR A 127 -3.41 10.71 16.26
CA THR A 127 -3.86 11.31 17.53
C THR A 127 -2.78 12.19 18.18
N ASN A 128 -1.54 12.05 17.77
CA ASN A 128 -0.37 12.79 18.26
C ASN A 128 0.32 13.51 17.10
N GLU A 129 -0.42 14.32 16.32
CA GLU A 129 0.15 15.07 15.20
C GLU A 129 1.32 15.95 15.64
N ASN A 130 2.53 15.45 15.45
CA ASN A 130 3.78 16.15 15.73
C ASN A 130 4.50 16.60 14.46
N LEU A 131 3.76 16.79 13.35
CA LEU A 131 4.37 17.17 12.08
C LEU A 131 5.28 18.41 12.20
N SER A 132 4.83 19.43 12.93
CA SER A 132 5.63 20.63 13.17
C SER A 132 6.91 20.34 13.95
N ASN A 133 6.87 19.43 14.91
CA ASN A 133 8.03 19.02 15.70
C ASN A 133 9.01 18.19 14.86
N ILE A 134 8.49 17.32 13.98
CA ILE A 134 9.30 16.54 13.03
C ILE A 134 10.01 17.48 12.06
N ILE A 135 9.29 18.41 11.45
CA ILE A 135 9.87 19.40 10.52
C ILE A 135 10.93 20.24 11.26
N SER A 136 10.63 20.69 12.46
CA SER A 136 11.58 21.48 13.27
C SER A 136 12.84 20.67 13.60
N ALA A 137 12.73 19.40 13.92
CA ALA A 137 13.87 18.52 14.19
C ALA A 137 14.75 18.33 12.93
N ILE A 138 14.14 18.11 11.77
CA ILE A 138 14.86 17.96 10.49
C ILE A 138 15.64 19.25 10.17
N LEU A 139 14.99 20.41 10.29
CA LEU A 139 15.62 21.72 10.02
C LEU A 139 16.72 22.04 11.04
N SER A 140 16.49 21.74 12.31
CA SER A 140 17.48 21.97 13.39
C SER A 140 18.71 21.08 13.25
N ALA A 141 18.57 19.91 12.67
CA ALA A 141 19.70 19.04 12.31
C ALA A 141 20.45 19.52 11.05
N GLY A 142 20.04 20.64 10.46
CA GLY A 142 20.72 21.30 9.33
C GLY A 142 20.39 20.68 7.97
N TYR A 143 19.29 19.92 7.85
CA TYR A 143 18.79 19.42 6.57
C TYR A 143 17.82 20.40 5.95
N GLN A 144 17.74 20.40 4.60
CA GLN A 144 16.73 21.14 3.85
C GLN A 144 15.70 20.17 3.29
N ILE A 145 14.43 20.44 3.53
CA ILE A 145 13.32 19.65 2.98
C ILE A 145 13.05 20.10 1.56
N LYS A 146 13.23 19.22 0.57
CA LYS A 146 12.95 19.48 -0.85
C LYS A 146 11.51 19.12 -1.23
N ALA A 147 10.98 18.06 -0.63
CA ALA A 147 9.61 17.63 -0.84
C ALA A 147 9.10 16.90 0.42
N MET A 148 7.79 16.92 0.59
CA MET A 148 7.08 16.16 1.60
C MET A 148 5.82 15.58 0.99
N SER A 149 5.52 14.34 1.35
CA SER A 149 4.24 13.69 1.06
C SER A 149 3.71 13.00 2.31
N SER A 150 2.40 12.79 2.36
CA SER A 150 1.75 11.99 3.39
C SER A 150 1.00 10.83 2.74
N LYS A 151 1.11 9.65 3.35
CA LYS A 151 0.39 8.45 2.93
C LYS A 151 -0.34 7.91 4.14
N GLU A 152 -1.65 7.79 4.03
CA GLU A 152 -2.46 7.06 4.99
C GLU A 152 -2.17 5.56 4.88
N ALA A 153 -2.60 4.80 5.88
CA ALA A 153 -2.43 3.35 5.86
C ALA A 153 -3.09 2.74 4.62
N SER A 154 -2.35 1.92 3.92
CA SER A 154 -2.76 1.21 2.70
C SER A 154 -2.75 -0.29 2.93
N LEU A 155 -3.33 -1.05 2.00
CA LEU A 155 -3.23 -2.52 2.01
C LEU A 155 -1.77 -3.00 2.00
N GLU A 156 -0.87 -2.25 1.37
CA GLU A 156 0.56 -2.53 1.39
C GLU A 156 1.11 -2.48 2.82
N THR A 157 0.73 -1.46 3.61
CA THR A 157 1.11 -1.36 5.03
C THR A 157 0.60 -2.56 5.83
N VAL A 158 -0.66 -2.95 5.61
CA VAL A 158 -1.26 -4.13 6.24
C VAL A 158 -0.49 -5.41 5.89
N PHE A 159 -0.19 -5.58 4.60
CA PHE A 159 0.53 -6.74 4.12
C PHE A 159 1.93 -6.85 4.73
N LEU A 160 2.68 -5.74 4.75
CA LEU A 160 4.03 -5.68 5.34
C LEU A 160 4.01 -6.00 6.84
N ASP A 161 3.03 -5.47 7.57
CA ASP A 161 2.89 -5.72 9.01
C ASP A 161 2.59 -7.21 9.29
N LEU A 162 1.67 -7.80 8.53
CA LEU A 162 1.24 -9.18 8.73
C LEU A 162 2.28 -10.21 8.30
N THR A 163 3.06 -9.94 7.26
CA THR A 163 4.04 -10.88 6.70
C THR A 163 5.47 -10.64 7.16
N GLY A 164 5.79 -9.42 7.60
CA GLY A 164 7.16 -8.98 7.88
C GLY A 164 8.06 -8.97 6.63
N LYS A 165 7.48 -9.07 5.42
CA LYS A 165 8.19 -9.18 4.14
C LYS A 165 7.80 -8.03 3.23
N SER A 166 8.78 -7.39 2.56
CA SER A 166 8.49 -6.47 1.47
C SER A 166 7.85 -7.22 0.29
N LEU A 167 6.93 -6.56 -0.42
CA LEU A 167 6.42 -7.06 -1.69
C LEU A 167 7.60 -7.30 -2.63
N ARG A 168 7.60 -8.45 -3.30
CA ARG A 168 8.60 -8.73 -4.35
C ARG A 168 8.12 -8.07 -5.63
N ASP A 169 8.96 -7.18 -6.16
CA ASP A 169 8.83 -6.64 -7.52
C ASP A 169 8.99 -7.75 -8.57
#